data_cafcee4f03e8f46a09e79c30125dfd58
#
_entry.id   cafcee4f03e8f46a09e79c30125dfd58
#
_cell.length_a   1.000
_cell.length_b   1.000
_cell.length_c   1.000
_cell.angle_alpha   90.00
_cell.angle_beta   90.00
_cell.angle_gamma   90.00
#
_symmetry.space_group_name_H-M   'P 1'
#
loop_
_entity.id
_entity.type
_entity.pdbx_description
1 polymer ?
#
loop_
_entity_poly.entity_id
_entity_poly.type
_entity_poly.pdbx_seq_one_letter_code
_entity_poly.pdbx_strand_id
1 'polypeptide(L)'
;MQIWSAEIKELNQIYQSVKGKHTKLEKELQSLIKTDDANILLVYSRRCLEVIITDICEIELKRHRGTEPLQRIIDKLNKEEIVPHNIIVSMQNVNSMSTFGAHPKEFELKQVKPVLSNLDTIINWYIKYRDIKVEGIELKKDKKQKIISGERKKSKRKEVVIASTLTM
;
A
#
# COMPACT_ATOMS: atom_id res chain seq x y z
N MET A 1 -6.81 0.62 -30.24
CA MET A 1 -7.06 0.26 -28.83
C MET A 1 -5.89 -0.50 -28.26
N GLN A 2 -5.45 -0.11 -27.09
CA GLN A 2 -4.33 -0.78 -26.47
C GLN A 2 -4.77 -2.12 -25.87
N ILE A 3 -3.89 -3.12 -25.89
CA ILE A 3 -4.20 -4.44 -25.34
C ILE A 3 -4.42 -4.42 -23.82
N TRP A 4 -4.01 -3.36 -23.15
CA TRP A 4 -4.17 -3.21 -21.71
C TRP A 4 -5.25 -2.20 -21.32
N SER A 5 -6.14 -1.84 -22.23
CA SER A 5 -7.15 -0.81 -21.94
C SER A 5 -8.10 -1.18 -20.81
N ALA A 6 -8.42 -2.47 -20.65
CA ALA A 6 -9.26 -2.92 -19.54
C ALA A 6 -8.58 -2.69 -18.20
N GLU A 7 -7.29 -2.96 -18.12
CA GLU A 7 -6.50 -2.76 -16.89
C GLU A 7 -6.39 -1.27 -16.54
N ILE A 8 -6.19 -0.42 -17.54
CA ILE A 8 -6.16 1.04 -17.32
C ILE A 8 -7.51 1.53 -16.82
N LYS A 9 -8.59 0.99 -17.33
CA LYS A 9 -9.94 1.37 -16.89
C LYS A 9 -10.13 1.03 -15.40
N GLU A 10 -9.69 -0.15 -14.98
CA GLU A 10 -9.76 -0.54 -13.58
C GLU A 10 -8.89 0.34 -12.70
N LEU A 11 -7.67 0.66 -13.15
CA LEU A 11 -6.79 1.55 -12.40
C LEU A 11 -7.34 2.97 -12.32
N ASN A 12 -8.06 3.42 -13.34
CA ASN A 12 -8.71 4.73 -13.30
C ASN A 12 -9.82 4.75 -12.25
N GLN A 13 -10.56 3.66 -12.09
CA GLN A 13 -11.57 3.56 -11.04
C GLN A 13 -10.91 3.62 -9.65
N ILE A 14 -9.79 2.92 -9.49
CA ILE A 14 -9.02 2.96 -8.23
C ILE A 14 -8.49 4.37 -7.98
N TYR A 15 -8.03 5.04 -9.03
CA TYR A 15 -7.55 6.42 -8.91
C TYR A 15 -8.59 7.32 -8.27
N GLN A 16 -9.86 7.17 -8.63
CA GLN A 16 -10.92 7.96 -8.03
C GLN A 16 -11.03 7.70 -6.51
N SER A 17 -10.71 6.48 -6.09
CA SER A 17 -10.74 6.11 -4.67
C SER A 17 -9.57 6.68 -3.87
N VAL A 18 -8.39 6.84 -4.49
CA VAL A 18 -7.21 7.35 -3.79
C VAL A 18 -7.08 8.86 -3.86
N LYS A 19 -7.83 9.48 -4.75
CA LYS A 19 -7.75 10.93 -4.97
C LYS A 19 -8.10 11.68 -3.70
N GLY A 20 -7.19 12.56 -3.29
CA GLY A 20 -7.38 13.35 -2.07
C GLY A 20 -7.01 12.64 -0.78
N LYS A 21 -6.74 11.31 -0.84
CA LYS A 21 -6.41 10.56 0.38
C LYS A 21 -4.95 10.14 0.45
N HIS A 22 -4.42 9.66 -0.64
CA HIS A 22 -3.04 9.15 -0.71
C HIS A 22 -2.30 9.94 -1.78
N THR A 23 -1.88 11.14 -1.43
CA THR A 23 -1.36 12.12 -2.41
C THR A 23 -0.17 11.65 -3.21
N LYS A 24 0.76 10.91 -2.60
CA LYS A 24 1.94 10.42 -3.33
C LYS A 24 1.54 9.36 -4.34
N LEU A 25 0.69 8.43 -3.95
CA LEU A 25 0.20 7.38 -4.84
C LEU A 25 -0.68 7.98 -5.94
N GLU A 26 -1.53 8.92 -5.59
CA GLU A 26 -2.39 9.62 -6.53
C GLU A 26 -1.58 10.21 -7.67
N LYS A 27 -0.47 10.88 -7.36
CA LYS A 27 0.38 11.54 -8.35
C LYS A 27 0.95 10.54 -9.35
N GLU A 28 1.52 9.45 -8.86
CA GLU A 28 2.11 8.44 -9.74
C GLU A 28 1.05 7.72 -10.57
N LEU A 29 -0.07 7.39 -9.94
CA LEU A 29 -1.15 6.70 -10.64
C LEU A 29 -1.79 7.58 -11.72
N GLN A 30 -1.92 8.88 -11.45
CA GLN A 30 -2.43 9.82 -12.44
C GLN A 30 -1.55 9.83 -13.69
N SER A 31 -0.24 9.86 -13.51
CA SER A 31 0.70 9.81 -14.64
C SER A 31 0.61 8.50 -15.38
N LEU A 32 0.43 7.41 -14.66
CA LEU A 32 0.31 6.08 -15.26
C LEU A 32 -0.92 5.97 -16.16
N ILE A 33 -2.08 6.41 -15.69
CA ILE A 33 -3.32 6.23 -16.46
C ILE A 33 -3.43 7.17 -17.67
N LYS A 34 -2.56 8.17 -17.73
CA LYS A 34 -2.58 9.13 -18.85
C LYS A 34 -1.68 8.77 -20.02
N THR A 35 -0.82 7.77 -19.88
CA THR A 35 0.12 7.44 -20.94
C THR A 35 -0.31 6.23 -21.74
N ASP A 36 0.09 6.21 -23.03
CA ASP A 36 -0.13 5.06 -23.90
C ASP A 36 1.20 4.33 -24.16
N ASP A 37 2.30 4.84 -23.64
CA ASP A 37 3.61 4.26 -23.89
C ASP A 37 3.88 3.12 -22.94
N ALA A 38 4.18 1.93 -23.47
CA ALA A 38 4.41 0.73 -22.67
C ALA A 38 5.55 0.90 -21.68
N ASN A 39 6.65 1.54 -22.09
CA ASN A 39 7.80 1.73 -21.21
C ASN A 39 7.44 2.65 -20.05
N ILE A 40 6.71 3.71 -20.35
CA ILE A 40 6.29 4.67 -19.33
C ILE A 40 5.32 4.02 -18.36
N LEU A 41 4.42 3.15 -18.87
CA LEU A 41 3.52 2.40 -18.00
C LEU A 41 4.30 1.55 -16.98
N LEU A 42 5.36 0.89 -17.43
CA LEU A 42 6.19 0.09 -16.54
C LEU A 42 6.93 0.96 -15.52
N VAL A 43 7.45 2.10 -15.94
CA VAL A 43 8.14 3.03 -15.04
C VAL A 43 7.19 3.51 -13.94
N TYR A 44 5.99 3.94 -14.30
CA TYR A 44 5.04 4.45 -13.29
C TYR A 44 4.44 3.33 -12.44
N SER A 45 4.33 2.12 -12.99
CA SER A 45 3.93 0.95 -12.19
C SER A 45 4.94 0.72 -11.06
N ARG A 46 6.23 0.80 -11.38
CA ARG A 46 7.28 0.67 -10.38
C ARG A 46 7.23 1.81 -9.37
N ARG A 47 6.98 3.04 -9.83
CA ARG A 47 6.90 4.18 -8.92
C ARG A 47 5.72 4.05 -7.96
N CYS A 48 4.58 3.55 -8.44
CA CYS A 48 3.45 3.25 -7.55
C CYS A 48 3.86 2.21 -6.49
N LEU A 49 4.53 1.15 -6.91
CA LEU A 49 5.01 0.12 -5.99
C LEU A 49 5.97 0.70 -4.97
N GLU A 50 6.89 1.57 -5.40
CA GLU A 50 7.85 2.20 -4.49
C GLU A 50 7.14 3.04 -3.42
N VAL A 51 6.13 3.80 -3.81
CA VAL A 51 5.35 4.61 -2.86
C VAL A 51 4.70 3.71 -1.82
N ILE A 52 4.07 2.63 -2.27
CA ILE A 52 3.36 1.71 -1.38
C ILE A 52 4.33 1.01 -0.42
N ILE A 53 5.41 0.45 -0.94
CA ILE A 53 6.37 -0.28 -0.12
C ILE A 53 7.09 0.64 0.86
N THR A 54 7.42 1.86 0.42
CA THR A 54 8.05 2.85 1.30
C THR A 54 7.12 3.19 2.47
N ASP A 55 5.84 3.37 2.19
CA ASP A 55 4.85 3.68 3.22
C ASP A 55 4.69 2.52 4.22
N ILE A 56 4.57 1.28 3.71
CA ILE A 56 4.46 0.11 4.58
C ILE A 56 5.72 -0.06 5.43
N CYS A 57 6.89 0.20 4.86
CA CYS A 57 8.14 0.14 5.58
C CYS A 57 8.13 1.09 6.78
N GLU A 58 7.66 2.32 6.57
CA GLU A 58 7.60 3.30 7.65
C GLU A 58 6.59 2.91 8.72
N ILE A 59 5.45 2.38 8.32
CA ILE A 59 4.39 2.00 9.26
C ILE A 59 4.75 0.74 10.04
N GLU A 60 5.18 -0.31 9.37
CA GLU A 60 5.37 -1.63 9.97
C GLU A 60 6.77 -1.85 10.53
N LEU A 61 7.79 -1.42 9.80
CA LEU A 61 9.16 -1.59 10.22
C LEU A 61 9.68 -0.38 11.01
N LYS A 62 8.88 0.68 11.06
CA LYS A 62 9.14 1.90 11.84
C LYS A 62 10.48 2.54 11.51
N ARG A 63 10.83 2.55 10.23
CA ARG A 63 12.04 3.18 9.74
C ARG A 63 11.88 3.59 8.29
N HIS A 64 12.73 4.50 7.84
CA HIS A 64 12.73 4.90 6.44
C HIS A 64 13.37 3.83 5.58
N ARG A 65 12.89 3.71 4.34
CA ARG A 65 13.49 2.79 3.38
C ARG A 65 14.88 3.25 2.95
N GLY A 66 15.05 4.55 2.78
CA GLY A 66 16.30 5.09 2.24
C GLY A 66 16.56 4.57 0.83
N THR A 67 17.75 4.05 0.59
CA THR A 67 18.14 3.49 -0.71
C THR A 67 18.06 1.97 -0.75
N GLU A 68 17.45 1.37 0.24
CA GLU A 68 17.34 -0.09 0.29
C GLU A 68 16.52 -0.61 -0.89
N PRO A 69 16.98 -1.69 -1.59
CA PRO A 69 16.23 -2.23 -2.72
C PRO A 69 14.83 -2.70 -2.32
N LEU A 70 13.87 -2.50 -3.20
CA LEU A 70 12.49 -2.92 -2.94
C LEU A 70 12.39 -4.40 -2.62
N GLN A 71 13.13 -5.23 -3.34
CA GLN A 71 13.08 -6.67 -3.13
C GLN A 71 13.44 -7.07 -1.70
N ARG A 72 14.40 -6.38 -1.10
CA ARG A 72 14.81 -6.66 0.27
C ARG A 72 13.68 -6.37 1.26
N ILE A 73 12.96 -5.27 1.05
CA ILE A 73 11.83 -4.92 1.91
C ILE A 73 10.67 -5.89 1.69
N ILE A 74 10.39 -6.23 0.43
CA ILE A 74 9.36 -7.22 0.10
C ILE A 74 9.64 -8.54 0.82
N ASP A 75 10.89 -9.00 0.78
CA ASP A 75 11.30 -10.25 1.43
C ASP A 75 11.07 -10.17 2.94
N LYS A 76 11.37 -9.03 3.54
CA LYS A 76 11.18 -8.84 4.97
C LYS A 76 9.70 -8.82 5.34
N LEU A 77 8.88 -8.14 4.56
CA LEU A 77 7.44 -8.10 4.79
C LEU A 77 6.83 -9.50 4.67
N ASN A 78 7.35 -10.30 3.76
CA ASN A 78 6.90 -11.68 3.59
C ASN A 78 7.35 -12.55 4.77
N LYS A 79 8.61 -12.44 5.16
CA LYS A 79 9.17 -13.24 6.25
C LYS A 79 8.46 -12.97 7.57
N GLU A 80 8.12 -11.72 7.83
CA GLU A 80 7.43 -11.35 9.07
C GLU A 80 5.91 -11.45 8.95
N GLU A 81 5.42 -11.97 7.84
CA GLU A 81 3.99 -12.20 7.60
C GLU A 81 3.14 -10.93 7.77
N ILE A 82 3.71 -9.78 7.42
CA ILE A 82 3.01 -8.50 7.51
C ILE A 82 2.03 -8.34 6.36
N VAL A 83 2.42 -8.80 5.17
CA VAL A 83 1.63 -8.67 3.95
C VAL A 83 1.20 -10.08 3.50
N PRO A 84 -0.05 -10.28 3.08
CA PRO A 84 -0.50 -11.60 2.62
C PRO A 84 0.35 -12.11 1.47
N HIS A 85 0.58 -13.42 1.44
CA HIS A 85 1.47 -14.03 0.46
C HIS A 85 1.06 -13.73 -0.99
N ASN A 86 -0.22 -13.74 -1.31
CA ASN A 86 -0.70 -13.43 -2.67
C ASN A 86 -0.34 -11.99 -3.07
N ILE A 87 -0.35 -11.07 -2.13
CA ILE A 87 0.04 -9.68 -2.40
C ILE A 87 1.56 -9.58 -2.55
N ILE A 88 2.31 -10.33 -1.75
CA ILE A 88 3.77 -10.41 -1.89
C ILE A 88 4.14 -10.89 -3.31
N VAL A 89 3.46 -11.93 -3.81
CA VAL A 89 3.70 -12.43 -5.16
C VAL A 89 3.43 -11.35 -6.20
N SER A 90 2.33 -10.62 -6.04
CA SER A 90 2.01 -9.51 -6.94
C SER A 90 3.08 -8.42 -6.88
N MET A 91 3.58 -8.09 -5.70
CA MET A 91 4.65 -7.10 -5.52
C MET A 91 5.95 -7.55 -6.21
N GLN A 92 6.30 -8.83 -6.06
CA GLN A 92 7.48 -9.40 -6.70
C GLN A 92 7.36 -9.34 -8.22
N ASN A 93 6.17 -9.64 -8.74
CA ASN A 93 5.92 -9.59 -10.18
C ASN A 93 6.05 -8.18 -10.73
N VAL A 94 5.45 -7.19 -10.07
CA VAL A 94 5.58 -5.80 -10.51
C VAL A 94 7.03 -5.35 -10.41
N ASN A 95 7.72 -5.69 -9.33
CA ASN A 95 9.11 -5.29 -9.13
C ASN A 95 10.02 -5.86 -10.22
N SER A 96 9.91 -7.16 -10.52
CA SER A 96 10.79 -7.76 -11.51
C SER A 96 10.42 -7.38 -12.94
N MET A 97 9.13 -7.38 -13.28
CA MET A 97 8.70 -7.06 -14.66
C MET A 97 8.86 -5.58 -14.99
N SER A 98 8.66 -4.69 -14.03
CA SER A 98 8.75 -3.26 -14.29
C SER A 98 10.17 -2.77 -14.54
N THR A 99 11.19 -3.55 -14.18
CA THR A 99 12.56 -3.16 -14.49
C THR A 99 12.80 -3.14 -16.01
N PHE A 100 12.00 -3.88 -16.77
CA PHE A 100 12.11 -3.87 -18.24
C PHE A 100 11.77 -2.51 -18.84
N GLY A 101 11.08 -1.65 -18.11
CA GLY A 101 10.82 -0.28 -18.59
C GLY A 101 12.09 0.50 -18.86
N ALA A 102 13.20 0.17 -18.16
CA ALA A 102 14.49 0.81 -18.37
C ALA A 102 15.26 0.17 -19.53
N HIS A 103 14.79 -0.99 -20.04
CA HIS A 103 15.45 -1.73 -21.11
C HIS A 103 14.41 -2.13 -22.16
N PRO A 104 13.86 -1.14 -22.90
CA PRO A 104 12.69 -1.36 -23.74
C PRO A 104 12.84 -2.42 -24.84
N LYS A 105 14.07 -2.76 -25.19
CA LYS A 105 14.29 -3.78 -26.22
C LYS A 105 14.20 -5.20 -25.69
N GLU A 106 14.08 -5.35 -24.37
CA GLU A 106 14.10 -6.66 -23.72
C GLU A 106 12.74 -7.18 -23.28
N PHE A 107 11.66 -6.48 -23.61
CA PHE A 107 10.33 -6.95 -23.22
C PHE A 107 9.34 -6.87 -24.38
N GLU A 108 8.26 -7.63 -24.25
CA GLU A 108 7.18 -7.62 -25.22
C GLU A 108 6.00 -6.81 -24.68
N LEU A 109 5.23 -6.18 -25.55
CA LEU A 109 4.08 -5.36 -25.16
C LEU A 109 3.08 -6.13 -24.29
N LYS A 110 2.92 -7.43 -24.55
CA LYS A 110 1.98 -8.24 -23.77
C LYS A 110 2.38 -8.38 -22.31
N GLN A 111 3.63 -8.08 -21.95
CA GLN A 111 4.09 -8.16 -20.57
C GLN A 111 3.57 -7.00 -19.71
N VAL A 112 3.12 -5.92 -20.33
CA VAL A 112 2.56 -4.77 -19.60
C VAL A 112 1.26 -5.15 -18.89
N LYS A 113 0.43 -5.95 -19.56
CA LYS A 113 -0.89 -6.32 -19.03
C LYS A 113 -0.81 -7.02 -17.65
N PRO A 114 0.02 -8.06 -17.48
CA PRO A 114 0.18 -8.67 -16.15
C PRO A 114 0.70 -7.71 -15.09
N VAL A 115 1.59 -6.79 -15.45
CA VAL A 115 2.11 -5.79 -14.51
C VAL A 115 0.97 -4.92 -14.00
N LEU A 116 0.14 -4.41 -14.89
CA LEU A 116 -1.00 -3.56 -14.51
C LEU A 116 -2.02 -4.33 -13.68
N SER A 117 -2.28 -5.59 -14.02
CA SER A 117 -3.19 -6.43 -13.27
C SER A 117 -2.68 -6.69 -11.85
N ASN A 118 -1.39 -6.98 -11.70
CA ASN A 118 -0.79 -7.16 -10.38
C ASN A 118 -0.79 -5.86 -9.59
N LEU A 119 -0.56 -4.74 -10.26
CA LEU A 119 -0.59 -3.43 -9.60
C LEU A 119 -1.99 -3.12 -9.07
N ASP A 120 -3.02 -3.43 -9.84
CA ASP A 120 -4.41 -3.27 -9.42
C ASP A 120 -4.68 -4.05 -8.13
N THR A 121 -4.23 -5.30 -8.08
CA THR A 121 -4.37 -6.16 -6.91
C THR A 121 -3.67 -5.54 -5.69
N ILE A 122 -2.45 -5.05 -5.87
CA ILE A 122 -1.68 -4.44 -4.80
C ILE A 122 -2.36 -3.18 -4.27
N ILE A 123 -2.80 -2.31 -5.16
CA ILE A 123 -3.40 -1.04 -4.75
C ILE A 123 -4.73 -1.27 -4.02
N ASN A 124 -5.56 -2.20 -4.51
CA ASN A 124 -6.81 -2.54 -3.83
C ASN A 124 -6.56 -3.02 -2.41
N TRP A 125 -5.57 -3.88 -2.22
CA TRP A 125 -5.19 -4.34 -0.89
C TRP A 125 -4.65 -3.20 -0.03
N TYR A 126 -3.80 -2.37 -0.61
CA TYR A 126 -3.15 -1.26 0.10
C TYR A 126 -4.17 -0.24 0.64
N ILE A 127 -5.17 0.09 -0.16
CA ILE A 127 -6.23 1.00 0.27
C ILE A 127 -6.93 0.47 1.52
N LYS A 128 -7.31 -0.80 1.50
CA LYS A 128 -7.96 -1.44 2.65
C LYS A 128 -7.03 -1.50 3.86
N TYR A 129 -5.76 -1.81 3.62
CA TYR A 129 -4.75 -1.85 4.65
C TYR A 129 -4.63 -0.49 5.35
N ARG A 130 -4.57 0.59 4.57
CA ARG A 130 -4.46 1.94 5.14
C ARG A 130 -5.72 2.33 5.92
N ASP A 131 -6.89 1.98 5.42
CA ASP A 131 -8.14 2.28 6.11
C ASP A 131 -8.19 1.58 7.47
N ILE A 132 -7.80 0.33 7.53
CA ILE A 132 -7.76 -0.43 8.78
C ILE A 132 -6.75 0.19 9.75
N LYS A 133 -5.59 0.63 9.28
CA LYS A 133 -4.58 1.25 10.15
C LYS A 133 -5.07 2.58 10.73
N VAL A 134 -5.73 3.40 9.92
CA VAL A 134 -6.29 4.67 10.39
C VAL A 134 -7.37 4.42 11.44
N GLU A 135 -8.30 3.50 11.18
CA GLU A 135 -9.34 3.14 12.14
C GLU A 135 -8.74 2.61 13.45
N GLY A 136 -7.71 1.77 13.35
CA GLY A 136 -7.03 1.25 14.52
C GLY A 136 -6.43 2.35 15.39
N ILE A 137 -5.83 3.36 14.78
CA ILE A 137 -5.27 4.50 15.51
C ILE A 137 -6.36 5.31 16.19
N GLU A 138 -7.47 5.56 15.50
CA GLU A 138 -8.59 6.30 16.05
C GLU A 138 -9.22 5.56 17.25
N LEU A 139 -9.42 4.27 17.12
CA LEU A 139 -9.96 3.46 18.22
C LEU A 139 -9.06 3.49 19.43
N LYS A 140 -7.75 3.45 19.25
CA LYS A 140 -6.81 3.52 20.37
C LYS A 140 -6.88 4.87 21.07
N LYS A 141 -7.03 5.96 20.32
CA LYS A 141 -7.17 7.28 20.90
C LYS A 141 -8.44 7.40 21.72
N ASP A 142 -9.55 6.91 21.20
CA ASP A 142 -10.83 6.94 21.91
C ASP A 142 -10.78 6.15 23.21
N LYS A 143 -10.20 4.97 23.17
CA LYS A 143 -10.05 4.16 24.38
C LYS A 143 -9.20 4.85 25.43
N LYS A 144 -8.14 5.50 25.01
CA LYS A 144 -7.27 6.21 25.94
C LYS A 144 -8.01 7.36 26.61
N GLN A 145 -8.80 8.11 25.86
CA GLN A 145 -9.59 9.19 26.44
C GLN A 145 -10.65 8.68 27.40
N LYS A 146 -11.30 7.57 27.08
CA LYS A 146 -12.31 6.98 27.96
C LYS A 146 -11.71 6.53 29.27
N ILE A 147 -10.54 5.94 29.24
CA ILE A 147 -9.85 5.50 30.45
C ILE A 147 -9.54 6.68 31.35
N ILE A 148 -9.04 7.76 30.79
CA ILE A 148 -8.73 8.98 31.54
C ILE A 148 -9.98 9.56 32.20
N SER A 149 -11.08 9.66 31.43
CA SER A 149 -12.33 10.16 31.95
C SER A 149 -12.90 9.26 33.04
N GLY A 150 -12.84 7.96 32.82
CA GLY A 150 -13.34 6.98 33.80
C GLY A 150 -12.63 7.05 35.09
N GLU A 151 -11.32 7.22 35.07
CA GLU A 151 -10.55 7.33 36.31
C GLU A 151 -10.93 8.54 37.13
N ARG A 152 -11.23 9.64 36.46
CA ARG A 152 -11.65 10.82 37.18
C ARG A 152 -12.97 10.63 37.87
N LYS A 153 -13.83 9.81 37.22
CA LYS A 153 -15.09 9.68 37.82
C LYS A 153 -15.12 8.68 38.84
N LYS A 154 -14.40 7.62 38.78
CA LYS A 154 -14.69 6.64 39.65
C LYS A 154 -13.68 6.32 40.32
N SER A 155 -13.16 6.93 40.81
CA SER A 155 -12.15 6.52 41.51
C SER A 155 -12.53 5.39 42.25
N LYS A 156 -13.34 4.63 41.99
CA LYS A 156 -13.61 3.58 42.74
C LYS A 156 -13.97 2.41 42.06
N ARG A 157 -14.03 2.17 41.27
CA ARG A 157 -14.48 1.04 40.74
C ARG A 157 -13.51 0.30 40.10
N LYS A 158 -12.90 -0.01 40.11
CA LYS A 158 -12.04 -0.67 39.45
C LYS A 158 -11.86 -0.91 38.31
N GLU A 159 -12.28 -0.79 38.16
CA GLU A 159 -11.83 -1.03 37.06
C GLU A 159 -11.36 -0.97 36.10
N VAL A 160 -11.82 -0.96 36.35
CA VAL A 160 -11.27 -1.03 35.41
C VAL A 160 -10.73 -1.13 34.62
N VAL A 161 -11.28 -1.44 34.78
CA VAL A 161 -10.66 -1.59 34.21
C VAL A 161 -9.94 -1.67 33.62
N ILE A 162 -10.15 -1.91 33.90
CA ILE A 162 -9.41 -1.88 33.55
C ILE A 162 -8.76 -2.05 33.00
N ALA A 163 -9.17 -2.16 33.33
CA ALA A 163 -8.51 -2.16 33.04
C ALA A 163 -8.08 -2.37 32.23
N SER A 164 -8.50 -2.64 32.42
CA SER A 164 -7.98 -2.76 32.02
C SER A 164 -7.55 -2.87 31.18
N THR A 165 -7.86 -3.09 31.31
CA THR A 165 -7.35 -3.06 30.93
C THR A 165 -6.76 -3.05 30.14
N LEU A 166 -6.99 -3.24 30.44
CA LEU A 166 -6.45 -2.98 30.02
C LEU A 166 -5.69 -3.08 29.28
N THR A 167 -5.98 -3.14 29.31
CA THR A 167 -5.40 -2.89 28.89
C THR A 167 -4.95 -2.85 28.35
N MET A 168 -5.10 -3.16 28.78
CA MET A 168 -4.92 -2.69 28.49
C MET A 168 -4.50 -2.70 28.30
#